data_9cd7ebbf9dac328f7e069b46fd19d529
#
_entry.id   9cd7ebbf9dac328f7e069b46fd19d529
#
_cell.length_a   1.000
_cell.length_b   1.000
_cell.length_c   1.000
_cell.angle_alpha   90.00
_cell.angle_beta   90.00
_cell.angle_gamma   90.00
#
_symmetry.space_group_name_H-M   'P 1'
#
loop_
_entity.id
_entity.type
_entity.pdbx_description
1 polymer ?
#
loop_
_entity_poly.entity_id
_entity_poly.type
_entity_poly.pdbx_seq_one_letter_code
_entity_poly.pdbx_strand_id
1 'polypeptide(L)'
;MTKPFLSVENLVVDYHVPGGTFRAVDDVSFSVDKGKTIAVVGESGCGKSTIAKALMRLVTPAGGRIMLDGTDLAPLSEAKLRPLRSKFQMVFQDPYGSLDPHLTAQEIVAEPLKLQGVRSKAERHKAAAKLIDQVGLPARSLDRHPAEFSGGQRQRIGIARALASKPELLVCDEATSALDVSVQAQVLRLLKSIQEETGITYVFISHNLGVVQEISDSVMVMQRGRLVESGSTASVLTAPKEDYTRKLRRAALDPSTMRGLKPRHVVRSLALKGA
;
A
#
# COMPACT_ATOMS: atom_id res chain seq x y z
N MET A 1 1.13 -28.16 0.23
CA MET A 1 0.69 -26.75 0.25
C MET A 1 1.93 -25.89 0.24
N THR A 2 2.10 -25.02 -0.72
CA THR A 2 3.21 -24.07 -0.79
C THR A 2 3.07 -23.07 0.37
N LYS A 3 4.19 -22.76 1.02
CA LYS A 3 4.22 -21.77 2.11
C LYS A 3 3.94 -20.39 1.52
N PRO A 4 3.02 -19.56 2.09
CA PRO A 4 2.76 -18.24 1.59
C PRO A 4 4.01 -17.36 1.67
N PHE A 5 4.15 -16.40 0.73
CA PHE A 5 5.28 -15.48 0.69
C PHE A 5 5.25 -14.47 1.84
N LEU A 6 4.06 -13.90 2.10
CA LEU A 6 3.78 -13.09 3.28
C LEU A 6 2.71 -13.79 4.12
N SER A 7 2.95 -14.01 5.41
CA SER A 7 1.96 -14.46 6.38
C SER A 7 1.98 -13.55 7.59
N VAL A 8 0.83 -13.04 7.96
CA VAL A 8 0.60 -12.26 9.17
C VAL A 8 -0.31 -13.09 10.08
N GLU A 9 0.12 -13.29 11.32
CA GLU A 9 -0.55 -14.16 12.28
C GLU A 9 -0.81 -13.40 13.58
N ASN A 10 -2.10 -13.30 13.95
CA ASN A 10 -2.59 -12.68 15.19
C ASN A 10 -1.97 -11.31 15.47
N LEU A 11 -1.87 -10.46 14.45
CA LEU A 11 -1.23 -9.16 14.54
C LEU A 11 -2.01 -8.25 15.48
N VAL A 12 -1.30 -7.70 16.48
CA VAL A 12 -1.80 -6.69 17.41
C VAL A 12 -0.91 -5.46 17.34
N VAL A 13 -1.53 -4.28 17.18
CA VAL A 13 -0.80 -3.01 17.20
C VAL A 13 -1.51 -2.04 18.13
N ASP A 14 -0.77 -1.58 19.12
CA ASP A 14 -1.23 -0.65 20.14
C ASP A 14 -0.48 0.69 20.01
N TYR A 15 -1.18 1.81 20.19
CA TYR A 15 -0.62 3.14 20.29
C TYR A 15 -0.80 3.69 21.72
N HIS A 16 0.25 4.24 22.29
CA HIS A 16 0.15 4.98 23.54
C HIS A 16 -0.43 6.37 23.28
N VAL A 17 -1.53 6.66 23.93
CA VAL A 17 -2.25 7.95 23.82
C VAL A 17 -2.42 8.54 25.22
N PRO A 18 -2.60 9.88 25.36
CA PRO A 18 -2.95 10.46 26.65
C PRO A 18 -4.17 9.75 27.25
N GLY A 19 -4.00 9.18 28.43
CA GLY A 19 -5.08 8.46 29.14
C GLY A 19 -5.12 6.94 28.92
N GLY A 20 -4.19 6.34 28.14
CA GLY A 20 -4.14 4.88 28.02
C GLY A 20 -3.54 4.33 26.75
N THR A 21 -4.04 3.18 26.32
CA THR A 21 -3.59 2.49 25.12
C THR A 21 -4.76 2.36 24.16
N PHE A 22 -4.54 2.78 22.91
CA PHE A 22 -5.48 2.59 21.80
C PHE A 22 -5.03 1.42 20.93
N ARG A 23 -5.84 0.36 20.87
CA ARG A 23 -5.62 -0.79 20.01
C ARG A 23 -6.11 -0.50 18.60
N ALA A 24 -5.18 -0.29 17.69
CA ALA A 24 -5.49 0.06 16.30
C ALA A 24 -5.65 -1.17 15.39
N VAL A 25 -4.98 -2.27 15.72
CA VAL A 25 -5.12 -3.58 15.07
C VAL A 25 -5.26 -4.63 16.16
N ASP A 26 -6.29 -5.47 16.04
CA ASP A 26 -6.67 -6.44 17.06
C ASP A 26 -6.89 -7.80 16.42
N ASP A 27 -5.92 -8.71 16.62
CA ASP A 27 -5.95 -10.10 16.20
C ASP A 27 -6.19 -10.30 14.70
N VAL A 28 -5.40 -9.63 13.85
CA VAL A 28 -5.54 -9.72 12.40
C VAL A 28 -4.58 -10.75 11.82
N SER A 29 -5.14 -11.71 11.05
CA SER A 29 -4.37 -12.75 10.36
C SER A 29 -4.73 -12.79 8.88
N PHE A 30 -3.72 -12.86 8.00
CA PHE A 30 -3.89 -13.00 6.55
C PHE A 30 -2.60 -13.52 5.89
N SER A 31 -2.71 -13.93 4.64
CA SER A 31 -1.55 -14.35 3.87
C SER A 31 -1.70 -13.98 2.40
N VAL A 32 -0.56 -13.88 1.71
CA VAL A 32 -0.51 -13.67 0.27
C VAL A 32 0.64 -14.47 -0.34
N ASP A 33 0.37 -15.10 -1.47
CA ASP A 33 1.36 -15.86 -2.23
C ASP A 33 2.27 -14.94 -3.03
N LYS A 34 3.46 -15.42 -3.40
CA LYS A 34 4.41 -14.66 -4.22
C LYS A 34 3.79 -14.26 -5.56
N GLY A 35 3.99 -13.00 -5.95
CA GLY A 35 3.47 -12.45 -7.20
C GLY A 35 1.96 -12.17 -7.20
N LYS A 36 1.28 -12.29 -6.04
CA LYS A 36 -0.15 -12.01 -5.88
C LYS A 36 -0.39 -10.67 -5.19
N THR A 37 -1.61 -10.16 -5.34
CA THR A 37 -2.06 -8.93 -4.69
C THR A 37 -3.16 -9.23 -3.69
N ILE A 38 -2.96 -8.84 -2.42
CA ILE A 38 -4.02 -8.74 -1.43
C ILE A 38 -4.41 -7.29 -1.22
N ALA A 39 -5.72 -6.99 -1.32
CA ALA A 39 -6.22 -5.67 -0.97
C ALA A 39 -6.73 -5.62 0.48
N VAL A 40 -6.50 -4.47 1.13
CA VAL A 40 -7.02 -4.16 2.47
C VAL A 40 -8.02 -3.03 2.35
N VAL A 41 -9.29 -3.29 2.66
CA VAL A 41 -10.37 -2.30 2.52
C VAL A 41 -11.10 -2.07 3.84
N GLY A 42 -11.79 -0.96 3.95
CA GLY A 42 -12.59 -0.58 5.12
C GLY A 42 -12.67 0.93 5.28
N GLU A 43 -13.44 1.40 6.27
CA GLU A 43 -13.60 2.83 6.56
C GLU A 43 -12.29 3.50 6.97
N SER A 44 -12.26 4.85 6.88
CA SER A 44 -11.13 5.63 7.39
C SER A 44 -10.99 5.41 8.91
N GLY A 45 -9.75 5.18 9.36
CA GLY A 45 -9.46 4.94 10.78
C GLY A 45 -9.68 3.51 11.27
N CYS A 46 -10.06 2.54 10.41
CA CYS A 46 -10.26 1.15 10.85
C CYS A 46 -8.96 0.33 11.03
N GLY A 47 -7.76 0.92 10.86
CA GLY A 47 -6.48 0.26 11.11
C GLY A 47 -5.67 -0.12 9.85
N LYS A 48 -6.14 0.15 8.62
CA LYS A 48 -5.45 -0.24 7.36
C LYS A 48 -4.01 0.28 7.26
N SER A 49 -3.82 1.59 7.41
CA SER A 49 -2.47 2.18 7.36
C SER A 49 -1.60 1.76 8.56
N THR A 50 -2.22 1.34 9.66
CA THR A 50 -1.49 0.75 10.79
C THR A 50 -0.92 -0.62 10.42
N ILE A 51 -1.69 -1.44 9.67
CA ILE A 51 -1.18 -2.70 9.11
C ILE A 51 0.00 -2.43 8.18
N ALA A 52 -0.14 -1.46 7.24
CA ALA A 52 0.97 -1.08 6.37
C ALA A 52 2.24 -0.70 7.16
N LYS A 53 2.08 0.16 8.17
CA LYS A 53 3.20 0.59 9.04
C LYS A 53 3.81 -0.58 9.82
N ALA A 54 3.00 -1.53 10.29
CA ALA A 54 3.47 -2.73 10.97
C ALA A 54 4.24 -3.66 10.03
N LEU A 55 3.75 -3.90 8.81
CA LEU A 55 4.46 -4.66 7.77
C LEU A 55 5.82 -4.05 7.45
N MET A 56 5.86 -2.73 7.37
CA MET A 56 7.11 -1.98 7.15
C MET A 56 7.98 -1.84 8.41
N ARG A 57 7.53 -2.37 9.56
CA ARG A 57 8.21 -2.18 10.85
C ARG A 57 8.54 -0.71 11.13
N LEU A 58 7.64 0.18 10.73
CA LEU A 58 7.60 1.60 11.14
C LEU A 58 6.90 1.76 12.49
N VAL A 59 6.06 0.79 12.85
CA VAL A 59 5.47 0.59 14.18
C VAL A 59 5.85 -0.80 14.65
N THR A 60 6.21 -0.94 15.90
CA THR A 60 6.48 -2.25 16.50
C THR A 60 5.16 -2.91 16.88
N PRO A 61 4.84 -4.12 16.39
CA PRO A 61 3.68 -4.85 16.84
C PRO A 61 3.72 -5.12 18.35
N ALA A 62 2.58 -5.04 19.00
CA ALA A 62 2.41 -5.43 20.40
C ALA A 62 2.30 -6.96 20.55
N GLY A 63 1.89 -7.66 19.48
CA GLY A 63 1.79 -9.11 19.42
C GLY A 63 1.64 -9.63 17.99
N GLY A 64 1.73 -10.94 17.82
CA GLY A 64 1.62 -11.62 16.55
C GLY A 64 2.94 -11.78 15.82
N ARG A 65 2.87 -12.25 14.55
CA ARG A 65 4.02 -12.52 13.68
C ARG A 65 3.83 -11.90 12.32
N ILE A 66 4.95 -11.53 11.69
CA ILE A 66 5.00 -11.03 10.32
C ILE A 66 6.07 -11.83 9.58
N MET A 67 5.65 -12.89 8.92
CA MET A 67 6.53 -13.79 8.17
C MET A 67 6.66 -13.31 6.73
N LEU A 68 7.85 -12.90 6.32
CA LEU A 68 8.18 -12.56 4.94
C LEU A 68 9.24 -13.54 4.42
N ASP A 69 8.90 -14.30 3.40
CA ASP A 69 9.78 -15.31 2.80
C ASP A 69 10.47 -16.19 3.86
N GLY A 70 9.66 -16.67 4.85
CA GLY A 70 10.13 -17.52 5.94
C GLY A 70 10.85 -16.81 7.10
N THR A 71 11.06 -15.51 7.03
CA THR A 71 11.69 -14.70 8.09
C THR A 71 10.62 -13.96 8.89
N ASP A 72 10.59 -14.13 10.22
CA ASP A 72 9.72 -13.34 11.09
C ASP A 72 10.33 -11.96 11.31
N LEU A 73 9.66 -10.93 10.78
CA LEU A 73 10.10 -9.54 10.90
C LEU A 73 9.73 -8.92 12.26
N ALA A 74 8.70 -9.45 12.96
CA ALA A 74 8.15 -8.82 14.16
C ALA A 74 9.17 -8.69 15.32
N PRO A 75 10.01 -9.69 15.65
CA PRO A 75 10.97 -9.60 16.75
C PRO A 75 12.30 -8.96 16.37
N LEU A 76 12.53 -8.62 15.08
CA LEU A 76 13.84 -8.16 14.63
C LEU A 76 14.15 -6.74 15.11
N SER A 77 15.39 -6.55 15.61
CA SER A 77 15.95 -5.22 15.87
C SER A 77 16.20 -4.47 14.56
N GLU A 78 16.32 -3.15 14.59
CA GLU A 78 16.58 -2.34 13.40
C GLU A 78 17.88 -2.75 12.68
N ALA A 79 18.92 -3.13 13.42
CA ALA A 79 20.17 -3.63 12.85
C ALA A 79 19.97 -4.90 12.00
N LYS A 80 19.06 -5.80 12.42
CA LYS A 80 18.69 -7.02 11.68
C LYS A 80 17.70 -6.75 10.55
N LEU A 81 16.84 -5.73 10.67
CA LEU A 81 15.90 -5.31 9.63
C LEU A 81 16.59 -4.60 8.46
N ARG A 82 17.62 -3.80 8.75
CA ARG A 82 18.32 -2.96 7.77
C ARG A 82 18.71 -3.69 6.49
N PRO A 83 19.35 -4.87 6.51
CA PRO A 83 19.69 -5.60 5.29
C PRO A 83 18.48 -6.16 4.55
N LEU A 84 17.33 -6.33 5.22
CA LEU A 84 16.09 -6.83 4.65
C LEU A 84 15.23 -5.74 4.04
N ARG A 85 15.46 -4.47 4.39
CA ARG A 85 14.66 -3.33 3.95
C ARG A 85 14.57 -3.19 2.42
N SER A 86 15.56 -3.68 1.67
CA SER A 86 15.51 -3.72 0.21
C SER A 86 14.43 -4.66 -0.33
N LYS A 87 14.09 -5.73 0.41
CA LYS A 87 13.10 -6.73 -0.02
C LYS A 87 11.66 -6.26 0.09
N PHE A 88 11.36 -5.29 0.95
CA PHE A 88 10.03 -4.76 1.14
C PHE A 88 10.05 -3.23 1.20
N GLN A 89 9.22 -2.62 0.38
CA GLN A 89 9.15 -1.17 0.20
C GLN A 89 7.72 -0.67 0.29
N MET A 90 7.55 0.64 0.41
CA MET A 90 6.24 1.27 0.56
C MET A 90 6.07 2.45 -0.39
N VAL A 91 4.90 2.54 -0.98
CA VAL A 91 4.40 3.73 -1.67
C VAL A 91 3.38 4.39 -0.75
N PHE A 92 3.64 5.64 -0.38
CA PHE A 92 2.84 6.39 0.60
C PHE A 92 1.62 7.05 -0.04
N GLN A 93 0.63 7.33 0.78
CA GLN A 93 -0.62 7.99 0.41
C GLN A 93 -0.39 9.44 -0.09
N ASP A 94 0.52 10.17 0.56
CA ASP A 94 0.82 11.56 0.22
C ASP A 94 2.04 11.65 -0.69
N PRO A 95 1.85 11.89 -2.00
CA PRO A 95 2.97 12.06 -2.92
C PRO A 95 3.73 13.39 -2.72
N TYR A 96 3.14 14.36 -1.99
CA TYR A 96 3.80 15.63 -1.70
C TYR A 96 4.77 15.51 -0.53
N GLY A 97 4.31 14.94 0.59
CA GLY A 97 5.14 14.79 1.79
C GLY A 97 6.17 13.67 1.72
N SER A 98 6.04 12.76 0.72
CA SER A 98 6.92 11.60 0.61
C SER A 98 8.21 11.85 -0.17
N LEU A 99 8.31 12.92 -0.94
CA LEU A 99 9.48 13.27 -1.77
C LEU A 99 10.21 14.47 -1.17
N ASP A 100 11.55 14.39 -1.06
CA ASP A 100 12.36 15.52 -0.62
C ASP A 100 12.29 16.65 -1.66
N PRO A 101 11.78 17.86 -1.31
CA PRO A 101 11.61 18.96 -2.25
C PRO A 101 12.93 19.54 -2.76
N HIS A 102 14.04 19.28 -2.09
CA HIS A 102 15.37 19.78 -2.43
C HIS A 102 16.14 18.90 -3.42
N LEU A 103 15.66 17.68 -3.65
CA LEU A 103 16.28 16.72 -4.56
C LEU A 103 15.56 16.71 -5.91
N THR A 104 16.32 16.45 -6.97
CA THR A 104 15.74 16.17 -8.30
C THR A 104 15.10 14.80 -8.35
N ALA A 105 14.21 14.55 -9.31
CA ALA A 105 13.59 13.25 -9.50
C ALA A 105 14.62 12.13 -9.65
N GLN A 106 15.72 12.40 -10.36
CA GLN A 106 16.83 11.44 -10.51
C GLN A 106 17.49 11.12 -9.16
N GLU A 107 17.76 12.14 -8.35
CA GLU A 107 18.39 11.96 -7.04
C GLU A 107 17.49 11.19 -6.08
N ILE A 108 16.18 11.51 -6.05
CA ILE A 108 15.19 10.81 -5.24
C ILE A 108 15.13 9.31 -5.60
N VAL A 109 15.09 8.99 -6.89
CA VAL A 109 15.04 7.59 -7.35
C VAL A 109 16.38 6.87 -7.16
N ALA A 110 17.50 7.61 -7.21
CA ALA A 110 18.85 7.07 -6.99
C ALA A 110 19.20 6.83 -5.51
N GLU A 111 18.49 7.46 -4.56
CA GLU A 111 18.80 7.39 -3.13
C GLU A 111 18.81 5.96 -2.56
N PRO A 112 17.80 5.10 -2.81
CA PRO A 112 17.82 3.72 -2.32
C PRO A 112 19.03 2.93 -2.80
N LEU A 113 19.52 3.17 -4.02
CA LEU A 113 20.71 2.51 -4.55
C LEU A 113 21.98 2.92 -3.81
N LYS A 114 22.05 4.19 -3.35
CA LYS A 114 23.15 4.66 -2.50
C LYS A 114 23.14 3.94 -1.16
N LEU A 115 21.97 3.76 -0.56
CA LEU A 115 21.80 3.04 0.71
C LEU A 115 22.15 1.55 0.58
N GLN A 116 21.99 0.96 -0.60
CA GLN A 116 22.39 -0.42 -0.92
C GLN A 116 23.91 -0.57 -1.23
N GLY A 117 24.68 0.52 -1.18
CA GLY A 117 26.12 0.49 -1.37
C GLY A 117 26.60 0.66 -2.82
N VAL A 118 25.72 1.03 -3.76
CA VAL A 118 26.15 1.40 -5.13
C VAL A 118 26.93 2.71 -5.06
N ARG A 119 28.26 2.63 -5.12
CA ARG A 119 29.17 3.78 -4.91
C ARG A 119 29.17 4.76 -6.06
N SER A 120 29.15 4.27 -7.31
CA SER A 120 29.21 5.10 -8.52
C SER A 120 27.95 5.96 -8.68
N LYS A 121 28.13 7.29 -8.69
CA LYS A 121 27.03 8.24 -8.98
C LYS A 121 26.46 8.02 -10.38
N ALA A 122 27.32 7.78 -11.36
CA ALA A 122 26.93 7.54 -12.73
C ALA A 122 26.06 6.28 -12.90
N GLU A 123 26.40 5.19 -12.18
CA GLU A 123 25.59 3.95 -12.18
C GLU A 123 24.22 4.18 -11.55
N ARG A 124 24.16 4.88 -10.40
CA ARG A 124 22.90 5.20 -9.75
C ARG A 124 22.00 6.06 -10.64
N HIS A 125 22.58 7.09 -11.28
CA HIS A 125 21.84 7.97 -12.18
C HIS A 125 21.35 7.21 -13.42
N LYS A 126 22.16 6.32 -14.00
CA LYS A 126 21.74 5.47 -15.13
C LYS A 126 20.60 4.54 -14.73
N ALA A 127 20.64 3.95 -13.53
CA ALA A 127 19.56 3.11 -13.01
C ALA A 127 18.29 3.92 -12.74
N ALA A 128 18.41 5.10 -12.12
CA ALA A 128 17.29 6.01 -11.89
C ALA A 128 16.61 6.45 -13.20
N ALA A 129 17.39 6.75 -14.25
CA ALA A 129 16.84 7.11 -15.56
C ALA A 129 15.99 5.99 -16.16
N LYS A 130 16.44 4.73 -16.05
CA LYS A 130 15.66 3.56 -16.51
C LYS A 130 14.34 3.41 -15.73
N LEU A 131 14.36 3.64 -14.41
CA LEU A 131 13.16 3.55 -13.57
C LEU A 131 12.19 4.69 -13.86
N ILE A 132 12.67 5.91 -14.12
CA ILE A 132 11.85 7.05 -14.53
C ILE A 132 11.16 6.75 -15.88
N ASP A 133 11.86 6.16 -16.83
CA ASP A 133 11.30 5.72 -18.10
C ASP A 133 10.26 4.60 -17.90
N GLN A 134 10.56 3.59 -17.07
CA GLN A 134 9.66 2.48 -16.74
C GLN A 134 8.34 2.95 -16.14
N VAL A 135 8.34 4.02 -15.33
CA VAL A 135 7.10 4.60 -14.81
C VAL A 135 6.43 5.59 -15.79
N GLY A 136 6.90 5.67 -17.03
CA GLY A 136 6.31 6.46 -18.11
C GLY A 136 6.54 7.97 -17.94
N LEU A 137 7.64 8.38 -17.32
CA LEU A 137 8.04 9.77 -17.24
C LEU A 137 9.17 10.05 -18.26
N PRO A 138 9.11 11.17 -19.01
CA PRO A 138 10.12 11.47 -20.02
C PRO A 138 11.49 11.81 -19.40
N ALA A 139 12.58 11.59 -20.13
CA ALA A 139 13.95 11.84 -19.67
C ALA A 139 14.17 13.28 -19.15
N ARG A 140 13.50 14.28 -19.72
CA ARG A 140 13.52 15.68 -19.23
C ARG A 140 13.01 15.86 -17.80
N SER A 141 12.39 14.82 -17.22
CA SER A 141 11.93 14.82 -15.82
C SER A 141 13.05 14.61 -14.82
N LEU A 142 14.21 14.11 -15.24
CA LEU A 142 15.30 13.69 -14.35
C LEU A 142 15.83 14.85 -13.50
N ASP A 143 16.01 16.02 -14.09
CA ASP A 143 16.62 17.19 -13.44
C ASP A 143 15.59 18.12 -12.77
N ARG A 144 14.30 17.75 -12.79
CA ARG A 144 13.23 18.55 -12.20
C ARG A 144 13.02 18.20 -10.74
N HIS A 145 12.59 19.20 -9.97
CA HIS A 145 12.24 19.05 -8.55
C HIS A 145 10.76 18.67 -8.35
N PRO A 146 10.39 18.06 -7.21
CA PRO A 146 9.02 17.63 -6.94
C PRO A 146 7.95 18.71 -7.17
N ALA A 147 8.24 19.98 -6.86
CA ALA A 147 7.30 21.08 -7.03
C ALA A 147 6.84 21.30 -8.49
N GLU A 148 7.65 20.87 -9.46
CA GLU A 148 7.39 21.03 -10.90
C GLU A 148 6.55 19.89 -11.52
N PHE A 149 6.08 18.94 -10.72
CA PHE A 149 5.32 17.77 -11.17
C PHE A 149 3.87 17.83 -10.70
N SER A 150 2.96 17.27 -11.52
CA SER A 150 1.59 16.97 -11.07
C SER A 150 1.57 15.87 -9.99
N GLY A 151 0.46 15.76 -9.24
CA GLY A 151 0.30 14.72 -8.22
C GLY A 151 0.55 13.31 -8.76
N GLY A 152 0.02 12.98 -9.93
CA GLY A 152 0.23 11.68 -10.57
C GLY A 152 1.68 11.43 -11.02
N GLN A 153 2.37 12.49 -11.47
CA GLN A 153 3.80 12.38 -11.80
C GLN A 153 4.65 12.17 -10.54
N ARG A 154 4.34 12.86 -9.43
CA ARG A 154 5.01 12.64 -8.14
C ARG A 154 4.78 11.21 -7.63
N GLN A 155 3.55 10.71 -7.78
CA GLN A 155 3.24 9.32 -7.43
C GLN A 155 4.10 8.32 -8.21
N ARG A 156 4.27 8.54 -9.52
CA ARG A 156 5.15 7.72 -10.36
C ARG A 156 6.63 7.80 -9.93
N ILE A 157 7.11 8.97 -9.52
CA ILE A 157 8.46 9.12 -8.93
C ILE A 157 8.56 8.32 -7.63
N GLY A 158 7.55 8.37 -6.76
CA GLY A 158 7.48 7.56 -5.53
C GLY A 158 7.51 6.05 -5.81
N ILE A 159 6.79 5.61 -6.85
CA ILE A 159 6.83 4.20 -7.31
C ILE A 159 8.23 3.86 -7.84
N ALA A 160 8.83 4.69 -8.70
CA ALA A 160 10.18 4.48 -9.23
C ALA A 160 11.21 4.38 -8.12
N ARG A 161 11.13 5.25 -7.09
CA ARG A 161 11.97 5.19 -5.90
C ARG A 161 11.83 3.87 -5.15
N ALA A 162 10.60 3.42 -4.92
CA ALA A 162 10.35 2.15 -4.24
C ALA A 162 10.91 0.95 -5.03
N LEU A 163 10.81 0.97 -6.35
CA LEU A 163 11.31 -0.07 -7.24
C LEU A 163 12.84 -0.09 -7.36
N ALA A 164 13.53 1.01 -7.03
CA ALA A 164 14.99 1.10 -7.16
C ALA A 164 15.73 0.04 -6.35
N SER A 165 15.16 -0.40 -5.23
CA SER A 165 15.70 -1.49 -4.42
C SER A 165 15.36 -2.88 -4.92
N LYS A 166 14.58 -3.04 -6.00
CA LYS A 166 14.07 -4.30 -6.53
C LYS A 166 13.35 -5.13 -5.46
N PRO A 167 12.30 -4.57 -4.83
CA PRO A 167 11.63 -5.25 -3.73
C PRO A 167 10.84 -6.46 -4.20
N GLU A 168 10.68 -7.44 -3.32
CA GLU A 168 9.82 -8.60 -3.52
C GLU A 168 8.40 -8.34 -3.00
N LEU A 169 8.26 -7.41 -2.04
CA LEU A 169 6.99 -6.92 -1.48
C LEU A 169 6.88 -5.40 -1.64
N LEU A 170 5.76 -4.93 -2.19
CA LEU A 170 5.43 -3.50 -2.22
C LEU A 170 4.10 -3.27 -1.49
N VAL A 171 4.15 -2.46 -0.44
CA VAL A 171 2.96 -2.01 0.29
C VAL A 171 2.52 -0.68 -0.29
N CYS A 172 1.33 -0.62 -0.86
CA CYS A 172 0.72 0.58 -1.44
C CYS A 172 -0.35 1.12 -0.49
N ASP A 173 -0.03 2.14 0.31
CA ASP A 173 -0.98 2.74 1.23
C ASP A 173 -1.70 3.91 0.55
N GLU A 174 -2.94 3.65 0.11
CA GLU A 174 -3.79 4.60 -0.62
C GLU A 174 -3.08 5.31 -1.79
N ALA A 175 -2.19 4.60 -2.47
CA ALA A 175 -1.28 5.15 -3.48
C ALA A 175 -1.95 5.84 -4.68
N THR A 176 -3.28 5.76 -4.80
CA THR A 176 -4.04 6.36 -5.90
C THR A 176 -5.18 7.26 -5.43
N SER A 177 -5.37 7.42 -4.13
CA SER A 177 -6.55 8.11 -3.56
C SER A 177 -6.60 9.62 -3.82
N ALA A 178 -5.43 10.25 -3.98
CA ALA A 178 -5.28 11.68 -4.24
C ALA A 178 -5.27 12.04 -5.74
N LEU A 179 -5.43 11.04 -6.63
CA LEU A 179 -5.35 11.20 -8.08
C LEU A 179 -6.75 11.27 -8.70
N ASP A 180 -6.87 11.99 -9.81
CA ASP A 180 -8.06 11.92 -10.65
C ASP A 180 -8.22 10.53 -11.29
N VAL A 181 -9.46 10.20 -11.72
CA VAL A 181 -9.83 8.85 -12.20
C VAL A 181 -8.96 8.40 -13.38
N SER A 182 -8.60 9.33 -14.29
CA SER A 182 -7.82 8.98 -15.47
C SER A 182 -6.36 8.64 -15.13
N VAL A 183 -5.76 9.43 -14.24
CA VAL A 183 -4.39 9.21 -13.75
C VAL A 183 -4.34 7.98 -12.85
N GLN A 184 -5.36 7.76 -12.01
CA GLN A 184 -5.50 6.56 -11.20
C GLN A 184 -5.46 5.29 -12.06
N ALA A 185 -6.25 5.22 -13.13
CA ALA A 185 -6.25 4.09 -14.06
C ALA A 185 -4.88 3.86 -14.72
N GLN A 186 -4.14 4.94 -15.03
CA GLN A 186 -2.79 4.82 -15.58
C GLN A 186 -1.79 4.24 -14.55
N VAL A 187 -1.88 4.67 -13.28
CA VAL A 187 -1.01 4.14 -12.21
C VAL A 187 -1.33 2.68 -11.92
N LEU A 188 -2.61 2.28 -11.94
CA LEU A 188 -2.99 0.87 -11.75
C LEU A 188 -2.45 -0.03 -12.87
N ARG A 189 -2.57 0.40 -14.14
CA ARG A 189 -1.98 -0.34 -15.27
C ARG A 189 -0.47 -0.45 -15.16
N LEU A 190 0.21 0.62 -14.73
CA LEU A 190 1.64 0.60 -14.47
C LEU A 190 2.01 -0.44 -13.40
N LEU A 191 1.31 -0.46 -12.26
CA LEU A 191 1.57 -1.43 -11.19
C LEU A 191 1.34 -2.87 -11.66
N LYS A 192 0.30 -3.13 -12.47
CA LYS A 192 0.07 -4.45 -13.06
C LYS A 192 1.20 -4.88 -14.00
N SER A 193 1.60 -4.00 -14.93
CA SER A 193 2.72 -4.29 -15.84
C SER A 193 4.00 -4.62 -15.07
N ILE A 194 4.32 -3.85 -14.02
CA ILE A 194 5.47 -4.12 -13.15
C ILE A 194 5.33 -5.49 -12.47
N GLN A 195 4.14 -5.85 -11.99
CA GLN A 195 3.91 -7.15 -11.36
C GLN A 195 4.09 -8.31 -12.34
N GLU A 196 3.56 -8.19 -13.54
CA GLU A 196 3.72 -9.18 -14.61
C GLU A 196 5.18 -9.36 -15.01
N GLU A 197 5.95 -8.27 -15.09
CA GLU A 197 7.37 -8.30 -15.47
C GLU A 197 8.28 -8.84 -14.36
N THR A 198 7.99 -8.51 -13.09
CA THR A 198 8.93 -8.72 -11.98
C THR A 198 8.49 -9.81 -10.98
N GLY A 199 7.21 -10.20 -11.00
CA GLY A 199 6.65 -11.12 -10.01
C GLY A 199 6.55 -10.53 -8.59
N ILE A 200 6.54 -9.20 -8.46
CA ILE A 200 6.43 -8.52 -7.17
C ILE A 200 5.06 -8.80 -6.51
N THR A 201 5.07 -8.94 -5.18
CA THR A 201 3.86 -9.14 -4.39
C THR A 201 3.35 -7.81 -3.87
N TYR A 202 2.02 -7.59 -3.91
CA TYR A 202 1.43 -6.35 -3.40
C TYR A 202 0.56 -6.58 -2.17
N VAL A 203 0.67 -5.65 -1.21
CA VAL A 203 -0.38 -5.36 -0.22
C VAL A 203 -0.93 -3.98 -0.57
N PHE A 204 -2.17 -3.94 -1.05
CA PHE A 204 -2.78 -2.73 -1.62
C PHE A 204 -3.89 -2.20 -0.70
N ILE A 205 -3.67 -1.08 -0.06
CA ILE A 205 -4.66 -0.44 0.81
C ILE A 205 -5.46 0.57 -0.01
N SER A 206 -6.77 0.44 0.01
CA SER A 206 -7.68 1.36 -0.68
C SER A 206 -9.05 1.41 0.00
N HIS A 207 -9.71 2.55 -0.11
CA HIS A 207 -11.12 2.69 0.22
C HIS A 207 -12.02 2.60 -1.03
N ASN A 208 -11.43 2.51 -2.23
CA ASN A 208 -12.15 2.44 -3.50
C ASN A 208 -12.23 0.98 -3.98
N LEU A 209 -13.44 0.37 -3.89
CA LEU A 209 -13.66 -1.02 -4.29
C LEU A 209 -13.50 -1.26 -5.79
N GLY A 210 -13.71 -0.25 -6.65
CA GLY A 210 -13.45 -0.36 -8.08
C GLY A 210 -11.95 -0.59 -8.36
N VAL A 211 -11.09 0.15 -7.64
CA VAL A 211 -9.64 -0.05 -7.70
C VAL A 211 -9.25 -1.45 -7.23
N VAL A 212 -9.83 -1.88 -6.11
CA VAL A 212 -9.57 -3.21 -5.55
C VAL A 212 -9.95 -4.31 -6.53
N GLN A 213 -11.12 -4.19 -7.16
CA GLN A 213 -11.58 -5.15 -8.17
C GLN A 213 -10.63 -5.23 -9.37
N GLU A 214 -9.99 -4.12 -9.72
CA GLU A 214 -9.06 -4.06 -10.84
C GLU A 214 -7.70 -4.69 -10.52
N ILE A 215 -7.13 -4.47 -9.31
CA ILE A 215 -5.73 -4.79 -9.04
C ILE A 215 -5.52 -6.05 -8.20
N SER A 216 -6.51 -6.52 -7.43
CA SER A 216 -6.28 -7.55 -6.41
C SER A 216 -6.82 -8.93 -6.77
N ASP A 217 -6.08 -9.98 -6.35
CA ASP A 217 -6.49 -11.37 -6.40
C ASP A 217 -7.40 -11.72 -5.20
N SER A 218 -7.07 -11.18 -4.02
CA SER A 218 -7.80 -11.38 -2.79
C SER A 218 -8.02 -10.07 -2.05
N VAL A 219 -9.02 -10.05 -1.18
CA VAL A 219 -9.37 -8.87 -0.39
C VAL A 219 -9.64 -9.25 1.06
N MET A 220 -9.24 -8.40 1.97
CA MET A 220 -9.60 -8.42 3.38
C MET A 220 -10.33 -7.13 3.76
N VAL A 221 -11.46 -7.29 4.44
CA VAL A 221 -12.33 -6.20 4.89
C VAL A 221 -12.10 -5.96 6.36
N MET A 222 -11.70 -4.73 6.69
CA MET A 222 -11.36 -4.31 8.04
C MET A 222 -12.45 -3.42 8.64
N GLN A 223 -12.79 -3.66 9.90
CA GLN A 223 -13.66 -2.79 10.69
C GLN A 223 -13.14 -2.69 12.13
N ARG A 224 -12.95 -1.47 12.64
CA ARG A 224 -12.56 -1.21 14.04
C ARG A 224 -11.34 -2.04 14.52
N GLY A 225 -10.32 -2.12 13.70
CA GLY A 225 -9.09 -2.83 14.01
C GLY A 225 -9.12 -4.34 13.76
N ARG A 226 -10.25 -4.92 13.36
CA ARG A 226 -10.43 -6.36 13.17
C ARG A 226 -10.71 -6.72 11.71
N LEU A 227 -10.33 -7.93 11.34
CA LEU A 227 -10.73 -8.57 10.09
C LEU A 227 -12.18 -9.03 10.19
N VAL A 228 -13.05 -8.56 9.29
CA VAL A 228 -14.47 -8.93 9.25
C VAL A 228 -14.72 -10.02 8.21
N GLU A 229 -14.15 -9.86 7.02
CA GLU A 229 -14.33 -10.80 5.91
C GLU A 229 -13.08 -10.85 5.05
N SER A 230 -12.73 -12.03 4.54
CA SER A 230 -11.64 -12.19 3.58
C SER A 230 -11.95 -13.31 2.57
N GLY A 231 -11.34 -13.20 1.38
CA GLY A 231 -11.50 -14.18 0.33
C GLY A 231 -10.98 -13.70 -1.01
N SER A 232 -11.28 -14.43 -2.09
CA SER A 232 -10.99 -13.93 -3.43
C SER A 232 -11.76 -12.64 -3.69
N THR A 233 -11.13 -11.69 -4.38
CA THR A 233 -11.74 -10.39 -4.70
C THR A 233 -13.09 -10.56 -5.38
N ALA A 234 -13.18 -11.50 -6.33
CA ALA A 234 -14.43 -11.81 -7.02
C ALA A 234 -15.53 -12.26 -6.02
N SER A 235 -15.22 -13.20 -5.10
CA SER A 235 -16.20 -13.73 -4.14
C SER A 235 -16.71 -12.65 -3.18
N VAL A 236 -15.80 -11.92 -2.53
CA VAL A 236 -16.15 -10.91 -1.52
C VAL A 236 -16.89 -9.72 -2.12
N LEU A 237 -16.53 -9.32 -3.36
CA LEU A 237 -17.19 -8.18 -4.01
C LEU A 237 -18.51 -8.55 -4.71
N THR A 238 -18.72 -9.79 -5.14
CA THR A 238 -19.98 -10.20 -5.78
C THR A 238 -21.01 -10.74 -4.80
N ALA A 239 -20.57 -11.54 -3.83
CA ALA A 239 -21.42 -12.23 -2.86
C ALA A 239 -20.89 -12.10 -1.42
N PRO A 240 -20.85 -10.87 -0.88
CA PRO A 240 -20.35 -10.62 0.48
C PRO A 240 -21.22 -11.35 1.51
N LYS A 241 -20.59 -12.02 2.47
CA LYS A 241 -21.24 -12.79 3.53
C LYS A 241 -21.60 -11.90 4.71
N GLU A 242 -20.75 -10.92 5.03
CA GLU A 242 -20.91 -10.06 6.17
C GLU A 242 -21.74 -8.81 5.85
N ASP A 243 -22.60 -8.39 6.78
CA ASP A 243 -23.47 -7.22 6.62
C ASP A 243 -22.68 -5.92 6.43
N TYR A 244 -21.54 -5.81 7.11
CA TYR A 244 -20.65 -4.67 6.95
C TYR A 244 -20.08 -4.59 5.53
N THR A 245 -19.64 -5.71 4.98
CA THR A 245 -19.14 -5.78 3.60
C THR A 245 -20.22 -5.43 2.59
N ARG A 246 -21.47 -5.90 2.82
CA ARG A 246 -22.65 -5.53 2.00
C ARG A 246 -22.90 -4.02 2.01
N LYS A 247 -22.83 -3.40 3.19
CA LYS A 247 -22.98 -1.93 3.35
C LYS A 247 -21.86 -1.17 2.65
N LEU A 248 -20.59 -1.60 2.85
CA LEU A 248 -19.42 -0.98 2.23
C LEU A 248 -19.52 -1.03 0.70
N ARG A 249 -19.91 -2.18 0.15
CA ARG A 249 -20.12 -2.38 -1.29
C ARG A 249 -21.22 -1.47 -1.84
N ARG A 250 -22.38 -1.39 -1.19
CA ARG A 250 -23.47 -0.51 -1.62
C ARG A 250 -23.03 0.95 -1.66
N ALA A 251 -22.32 1.41 -0.63
CA ALA A 251 -21.81 2.76 -0.57
C ALA A 251 -20.78 3.09 -1.67
N ALA A 252 -20.00 2.09 -2.12
CA ALA A 252 -18.94 2.28 -3.11
C ALA A 252 -19.40 2.08 -4.56
N LEU A 253 -20.42 1.27 -4.82
CA LEU A 253 -20.85 0.87 -6.17
C LEU A 253 -22.18 1.47 -6.61
N ASP A 254 -22.92 2.13 -5.73
CA ASP A 254 -24.19 2.77 -6.08
C ASP A 254 -23.99 4.27 -6.41
N PRO A 255 -24.00 4.66 -7.69
CA PRO A 255 -23.87 6.06 -8.10
C PRO A 255 -25.00 6.96 -7.55
N SER A 256 -26.18 6.40 -7.25
CA SER A 256 -27.32 7.17 -6.72
C SER A 256 -27.09 7.64 -5.29
N THR A 257 -26.28 6.92 -4.52
CA THR A 257 -25.88 7.28 -3.15
C THR A 257 -24.75 8.32 -3.11
N MET A 258 -24.08 8.56 -4.25
CA MET A 258 -22.90 9.43 -4.37
C MET A 258 -23.24 10.90 -4.70
N ARG A 259 -24.51 11.30 -4.83
CA ARG A 259 -24.89 12.69 -5.14
C ARG A 259 -24.36 13.65 -4.07
N GLY A 260 -23.17 14.20 -4.28
CA GLY A 260 -22.55 15.25 -3.46
C GLY A 260 -21.93 14.81 -2.13
N LEU A 261 -21.98 13.53 -1.78
CA LEU A 261 -21.40 13.02 -0.53
C LEU A 261 -20.16 12.14 -0.83
N LYS A 262 -19.07 12.39 -0.09
CA LYS A 262 -17.92 11.47 -0.14
C LYS A 262 -18.35 10.10 0.39
N PRO A 263 -17.91 8.96 -0.17
CA PRO A 263 -18.30 7.60 0.23
C PRO A 263 -18.28 7.35 1.76
N ARG A 264 -17.29 7.94 2.46
CA ARG A 264 -17.16 7.88 3.93
C ARG A 264 -18.37 8.41 4.69
N HIS A 265 -19.07 9.41 4.16
CA HIS A 265 -20.26 10.01 4.80
C HIS A 265 -21.49 9.14 4.61
N VAL A 266 -21.60 8.46 3.46
CA VAL A 266 -22.71 7.55 3.16
C VAL A 266 -22.64 6.31 4.05
N VAL A 267 -21.47 5.69 4.18
CA VAL A 267 -21.26 4.52 5.06
C VAL A 267 -21.55 4.87 6.52
N ARG A 268 -21.11 6.05 6.99
CA ARG A 268 -21.36 6.51 8.36
C ARG A 268 -22.84 6.76 8.62
N SER A 269 -23.58 7.33 7.65
CA SER A 269 -25.02 7.56 7.78
C SER A 269 -25.83 6.26 7.78
N LEU A 270 -25.38 5.24 7.03
CA LEU A 270 -26.02 3.91 7.02
C LEU A 270 -25.77 3.15 8.32
N ALA A 271 -24.58 3.31 8.92
CA ALA A 271 -24.26 2.73 10.22
C ALA A 271 -25.11 3.31 11.38
N LEU A 272 -25.51 4.59 11.27
CA LEU A 272 -26.34 5.27 12.28
C LEU A 272 -27.85 4.99 12.15
N LYS A 273 -28.32 4.51 10.99
CA LYS A 273 -29.75 4.17 10.75
C LYS A 273 -30.08 2.71 11.05
N GLY A 274 -29.11 1.89 11.43
CA GLY A 274 -29.27 0.48 11.77
C GLY A 274 -28.99 0.15 13.24
N ALA A 275 -29.00 1.15 14.11
CA ALA A 275 -28.92 1.01 15.57
C ALA A 275 -30.29 1.22 16.21
#